data_0844f1944449752b27326d8ba02bfda1
#
_entry.id   0844f1944449752b27326d8ba02bfda1
#
_cell.length_a   1.000
_cell.length_b   1.000
_cell.length_c   1.000
_cell.angle_alpha   90.00
_cell.angle_beta   90.00
_cell.angle_gamma   90.00
#
_symmetry.space_group_name_H-M   'P 1'
#
loop_
_entity.id
_entity.type
_entity.pdbx_description
1 polymer ?
#
loop_
_entity_poly.entity_id
_entity_poly.type
_entity_poly.pdbx_seq_one_letter_code
_entity_poly.pdbx_strand_id
1 'polypeptide(L)'
;ARTWSRMGDLYMLWEKPQAVPSYKKALSMFRELHAPDSDYREETAHITNCMALISSANEEYDRASELYEECISIYESLCNDGHDNRADLAEAYCSLGETHCNLEAAEPARECFEKSLKLYREINACPVPLHIDKMAVVLKKLGIVLYVCEEYDTAITLYLEAYELLNAIYRKTGECGEELGSVALCLSETFADTGKARKARKYYDIALKFGAIEEDEEEDYNDDKDGECEESNETDEARTIEDIRIAKKNAHRFKTASDYLEAAKCYTDKGDLQKAKELYIDAIDICEKYLVGGFTEDTYRVKAECCRNFADIIKEEGHLENAMAFYQEALRIYKILKFYSPDYEQALSEVERRIKIFT
;
A
#
# COMPACT_ATOMS: atom_id res chain seq x y z
N ALA A 1 2.15 -28.28 2.43
CA ALA A 1 3.04 -27.12 2.50
C ALA A 1 2.24 -25.81 2.35
N ARG A 2 1.62 -25.53 1.21
CA ARG A 2 0.84 -24.27 0.96
C ARG A 2 -0.21 -23.93 2.01
N THR A 3 -0.91 -24.94 2.58
CA THR A 3 -1.87 -24.70 3.67
C THR A 3 -1.18 -24.14 4.92
N TRP A 4 -0.01 -24.68 5.27
CA TRP A 4 0.77 -24.19 6.42
C TRP A 4 1.37 -22.81 6.17
N SER A 5 1.77 -22.49 4.93
CA SER A 5 2.17 -21.13 4.54
C SER A 5 1.04 -20.14 4.77
N ARG A 6 -0.14 -20.41 4.20
CA ARG A 6 -1.34 -19.56 4.39
C ARG A 6 -1.78 -19.44 5.84
N MET A 7 -1.62 -20.50 6.64
CA MET A 7 -1.84 -20.39 8.10
C MET A 7 -0.82 -19.48 8.77
N GLY A 8 0.43 -19.53 8.31
CA GLY A 8 1.47 -18.60 8.75
C GLY A 8 1.09 -17.15 8.45
N ASP A 9 0.66 -16.87 7.21
CA ASP A 9 0.22 -15.54 6.77
C ASP A 9 -0.91 -15.01 7.65
N LEU A 10 -1.91 -15.85 7.94
CA LEU A 10 -3.02 -15.50 8.81
C LEU A 10 -2.59 -15.22 10.25
N TYR A 11 -1.70 -16.06 10.80
CA TYR A 11 -1.19 -15.86 12.16
C TYR A 11 -0.28 -14.62 12.24
N MET A 12 0.48 -14.33 11.19
CA MET A 12 1.26 -13.10 11.11
C MET A 12 0.35 -11.87 11.13
N LEU A 13 -0.70 -11.87 10.32
CA LEU A 13 -1.70 -10.81 10.27
C LEU A 13 -2.38 -10.57 11.63
N TRP A 14 -2.56 -11.62 12.43
CA TRP A 14 -3.15 -11.52 13.77
C TRP A 14 -2.12 -11.34 14.88
N GLU A 15 -0.88 -11.10 14.51
CA GLU A 15 0.25 -10.96 15.47
C GLU A 15 0.33 -12.16 16.43
N LYS A 16 -0.01 -13.37 15.93
CA LYS A 16 -0.01 -14.58 16.73
C LYS A 16 1.33 -15.29 16.67
N PRO A 17 1.85 -15.78 17.82
CA PRO A 17 3.14 -16.48 17.88
C PRO A 17 3.17 -17.78 17.05
N GLN A 18 2.01 -18.29 16.65
CA GLN A 18 1.86 -19.47 15.79
C GLN A 18 2.33 -19.25 14.34
N ALA A 19 2.58 -18.01 13.90
CA ALA A 19 3.06 -17.69 12.56
C ALA A 19 4.38 -18.41 12.25
N VAL A 20 5.39 -18.22 13.08
CA VAL A 20 6.73 -18.82 12.90
C VAL A 20 6.70 -20.35 12.89
N PRO A 21 6.06 -21.08 13.83
CA PRO A 21 5.91 -22.52 13.74
C PRO A 21 5.22 -23.00 12.45
N SER A 22 4.21 -22.28 11.96
CA SER A 22 3.49 -22.61 10.73
C SER A 22 4.38 -22.48 9.51
N TYR A 23 5.14 -21.39 9.40
CA TYR A 23 6.11 -21.18 8.33
C TYR A 23 7.24 -22.21 8.36
N LYS A 24 7.82 -22.51 9.53
CA LYS A 24 8.85 -23.56 9.66
C LYS A 24 8.34 -24.91 9.17
N LYS A 25 7.08 -25.25 9.48
CA LYS A 25 6.47 -26.50 9.01
C LYS A 25 6.22 -26.46 7.50
N ALA A 26 5.82 -25.34 6.93
CA ALA A 26 5.68 -25.19 5.49
C ALA A 26 7.02 -25.37 4.78
N LEU A 27 8.08 -24.72 5.26
CA LEU A 27 9.43 -24.84 4.70
C LEU A 27 9.97 -26.28 4.74
N SER A 28 9.80 -26.99 5.88
CA SER A 28 10.24 -28.40 5.97
C SER A 28 9.53 -29.26 4.92
N MET A 29 8.23 -29.05 4.74
CA MET A 29 7.46 -29.79 3.72
C MET A 29 7.86 -29.43 2.29
N PHE A 30 8.18 -28.18 1.98
CA PHE A 30 8.67 -27.80 0.65
C PHE A 30 10.06 -28.40 0.37
N ARG A 31 10.95 -28.45 1.38
CA ARG A 31 12.26 -29.10 1.27
C ARG A 31 12.17 -30.63 1.03
N GLU A 32 11.12 -31.28 1.57
CA GLU A 32 10.87 -32.72 1.37
C GLU A 32 10.20 -33.02 0.03
N LEU A 33 9.52 -32.05 -0.57
CA LEU A 33 8.84 -32.17 -1.86
C LEU A 33 9.81 -32.01 -3.04
N HIS A 34 10.80 -32.90 -3.15
CA HIS A 34 11.69 -32.98 -4.31
C HIS A 34 10.99 -33.66 -5.49
N ALA A 35 9.97 -33.01 -6.06
CA ALA A 35 9.43 -33.44 -7.34
C ALA A 35 10.24 -32.80 -8.47
N PRO A 36 10.71 -33.58 -9.47
CA PRO A 36 11.57 -33.05 -10.54
C PRO A 36 10.94 -31.94 -11.39
N ASP A 37 9.61 -31.81 -11.35
CA ASP A 37 8.84 -30.86 -12.17
C ASP A 37 8.19 -29.72 -11.35
N SER A 38 8.52 -29.56 -10.07
CA SER A 38 7.87 -28.57 -9.21
C SER A 38 8.88 -27.61 -8.61
N ASP A 39 8.80 -26.36 -9.03
CA ASP A 39 9.59 -25.26 -8.48
C ASP A 39 8.82 -24.60 -7.33
N TYR A 40 9.34 -24.70 -6.11
CA TYR A 40 8.75 -24.09 -4.91
C TYR A 40 9.62 -22.93 -4.37
N ARG A 41 10.53 -22.41 -5.19
CA ARG A 41 11.41 -21.31 -4.78
C ARG A 41 10.62 -20.05 -4.43
N GLU A 42 9.59 -19.72 -5.20
CA GLU A 42 8.75 -18.54 -4.93
C GLU A 42 8.05 -18.64 -3.58
N GLU A 43 7.40 -19.78 -3.28
CA GLU A 43 6.77 -20.00 -1.99
C GLU A 43 7.79 -20.02 -0.84
N THR A 44 8.98 -20.55 -1.09
CA THR A 44 10.06 -20.56 -0.10
C THR A 44 10.56 -19.16 0.17
N ALA A 45 10.79 -18.34 -0.86
CA ALA A 45 11.20 -16.96 -0.73
C ALA A 45 10.15 -16.13 0.03
N HIS A 46 8.86 -16.28 -0.33
CA HIS A 46 7.76 -15.61 0.37
C HIS A 46 7.76 -15.94 1.87
N ILE A 47 7.85 -17.23 2.23
CA ILE A 47 7.86 -17.64 3.64
C ILE A 47 9.08 -17.09 4.37
N THR A 48 10.25 -17.13 3.74
CA THR A 48 11.49 -16.62 4.33
C THR A 48 11.40 -15.11 4.56
N ASN A 49 10.82 -14.37 3.61
CA ASN A 49 10.53 -12.94 3.74
C ASN A 49 9.58 -12.66 4.92
N CYS A 50 8.48 -13.41 5.03
CA CYS A 50 7.55 -13.27 6.17
C CYS A 50 8.23 -13.55 7.52
N MET A 51 9.11 -14.54 7.58
CA MET A 51 9.89 -14.84 8.80
C MET A 51 10.89 -13.72 9.11
N ALA A 52 11.49 -13.12 8.10
CA ALA A 52 12.38 -11.96 8.27
C ALA A 52 11.63 -10.76 8.83
N LEU A 53 10.44 -10.45 8.29
CA LEU A 53 9.56 -9.40 8.81
C LEU A 53 9.21 -9.61 10.29
N ILE A 54 8.86 -10.85 10.68
CA ILE A 54 8.57 -11.16 12.08
C ILE A 54 9.83 -10.98 12.96
N SER A 55 11.00 -11.40 12.49
CA SER A 55 12.25 -11.21 13.24
C SER A 55 12.60 -9.73 13.38
N SER A 56 12.39 -8.92 12.33
CA SER A 56 12.56 -7.46 12.37
C SER A 56 11.60 -6.79 13.37
N ALA A 57 10.32 -7.20 13.35
CA ALA A 57 9.32 -6.70 14.30
C ALA A 57 9.62 -7.08 15.76
N ASN A 58 10.35 -8.18 15.99
CA ASN A 58 10.82 -8.60 17.30
C ASN A 58 12.20 -8.00 17.66
N GLU A 59 12.73 -7.07 16.86
CA GLU A 59 14.05 -6.45 17.04
C GLU A 59 15.22 -7.45 16.94
N GLU A 60 14.99 -8.66 16.37
CA GLU A 60 16.00 -9.67 16.08
C GLU A 60 16.71 -9.34 14.74
N TYR A 61 17.37 -8.17 14.65
CA TYR A 61 17.84 -7.60 13.39
C TYR A 61 18.91 -8.45 12.69
N ASP A 62 19.84 -9.04 13.43
CA ASP A 62 20.86 -9.95 12.85
C ASP A 62 20.18 -11.11 12.13
N ARG A 63 19.19 -11.72 12.76
CA ARG A 63 18.45 -12.83 12.20
C ARG A 63 17.55 -12.39 11.03
N ALA A 64 16.95 -11.21 11.12
CA ALA A 64 16.17 -10.64 10.03
C ALA A 64 17.06 -10.43 8.80
N SER A 65 18.27 -9.91 8.98
CA SER A 65 19.25 -9.72 7.90
C SER A 65 19.60 -11.05 7.21
N GLU A 66 19.95 -12.11 7.97
CA GLU A 66 20.23 -13.43 7.42
C GLU A 66 19.05 -13.98 6.58
N LEU A 67 17.83 -13.84 7.07
CA LEU A 67 16.62 -14.30 6.38
C LEU A 67 16.32 -13.47 5.12
N TYR A 68 16.52 -12.15 5.15
CA TYR A 68 16.36 -11.33 3.94
C TYR A 68 17.42 -11.67 2.90
N GLU A 69 18.66 -11.92 3.27
CA GLU A 69 19.72 -12.36 2.35
C GLU A 69 19.39 -13.71 1.70
N GLU A 70 18.88 -14.69 2.47
CA GLU A 70 18.38 -15.96 1.94
C GLU A 70 17.24 -15.73 0.94
N CYS A 71 16.26 -14.92 1.29
CA CYS A 71 15.12 -14.55 0.45
C CYS A 71 15.55 -13.89 -0.86
N ILE A 72 16.44 -12.90 -0.78
CA ILE A 72 17.01 -12.17 -1.93
C ILE A 72 17.71 -13.14 -2.88
N SER A 73 18.55 -14.03 -2.35
CA SER A 73 19.25 -15.03 -3.17
C SER A 73 18.27 -15.89 -3.98
N ILE A 74 17.15 -16.28 -3.38
CA ILE A 74 16.12 -17.07 -4.07
C ILE A 74 15.43 -16.24 -5.15
N TYR A 75 15.03 -14.99 -4.87
CA TYR A 75 14.39 -14.13 -5.86
C TYR A 75 15.34 -13.76 -7.01
N GLU A 76 16.63 -13.55 -6.74
CA GLU A 76 17.63 -13.34 -7.78
C GLU A 76 17.75 -14.56 -8.72
N SER A 77 17.76 -15.76 -8.14
CA SER A 77 17.75 -17.00 -8.92
C SER A 77 16.50 -17.13 -9.80
N LEU A 78 15.32 -16.82 -9.27
CA LEU A 78 14.07 -16.82 -10.01
C LEU A 78 14.09 -15.80 -11.17
N CYS A 79 14.54 -14.58 -10.92
CA CYS A 79 14.68 -13.57 -11.95
C CYS A 79 15.65 -13.98 -13.07
N ASN A 80 16.77 -14.63 -12.70
CA ASN A 80 17.75 -15.15 -13.68
C ASN A 80 17.17 -16.27 -14.54
N ASP A 81 16.25 -17.07 -14.00
CA ASP A 81 15.55 -18.13 -14.73
C ASP A 81 14.36 -17.61 -15.56
N GLY A 82 14.13 -16.29 -15.56
CA GLY A 82 13.11 -15.63 -16.37
C GLY A 82 11.76 -15.45 -15.70
N HIS A 83 11.65 -15.70 -14.39
CA HIS A 83 10.46 -15.36 -13.61
C HIS A 83 10.44 -13.85 -13.29
N ASP A 84 9.28 -13.21 -13.34
CA ASP A 84 9.17 -11.78 -13.03
C ASP A 84 8.89 -11.53 -11.55
N ASN A 85 9.91 -11.78 -10.71
CA ASN A 85 9.86 -11.49 -9.26
C ASN A 85 10.66 -10.22 -8.90
N ARG A 86 10.84 -9.30 -9.85
CA ARG A 86 11.61 -8.06 -9.63
C ARG A 86 10.99 -7.16 -8.55
N ALA A 87 9.67 -7.13 -8.45
CA ALA A 87 8.99 -6.33 -7.44
C ALA A 87 9.22 -6.88 -6.02
N ASP A 88 9.12 -8.21 -5.85
CA ASP A 88 9.38 -8.88 -4.58
C ASP A 88 10.86 -8.76 -4.19
N LEU A 89 11.76 -8.87 -5.16
CA LEU A 89 13.19 -8.66 -4.97
C LEU A 89 13.50 -7.23 -4.52
N ALA A 90 12.86 -6.22 -5.14
CA ALA A 90 13.04 -4.84 -4.77
C ALA A 90 12.53 -4.56 -3.34
N GLU A 91 11.41 -5.16 -2.96
CA GLU A 91 10.85 -5.05 -1.62
C GLU A 91 11.76 -5.72 -0.57
N ALA A 92 12.28 -6.91 -0.88
CA ALA A 92 13.23 -7.61 0.00
C ALA A 92 14.52 -6.79 0.22
N TYR A 93 15.08 -6.18 -0.83
CA TYR A 93 16.21 -5.25 -0.68
C TYR A 93 15.85 -4.03 0.16
N CYS A 94 14.65 -3.46 -0.01
CA CYS A 94 14.20 -2.33 0.81
C CYS A 94 14.14 -2.73 2.30
N SER A 95 13.55 -3.86 2.62
CA SER A 95 13.43 -4.36 4.00
C SER A 95 14.79 -4.71 4.63
N LEU A 96 15.72 -5.26 3.84
CA LEU A 96 17.10 -5.48 4.29
C LEU A 96 17.80 -4.15 4.58
N GLY A 97 17.60 -3.14 3.73
CA GLY A 97 18.12 -1.79 3.96
C GLY A 97 17.62 -1.17 5.27
N GLU A 98 16.34 -1.34 5.58
CA GLU A 98 15.77 -0.92 6.88
C GLU A 98 16.39 -1.67 8.06
N THR A 99 16.59 -2.98 7.89
CA THR A 99 17.24 -3.80 8.91
C THR A 99 18.66 -3.31 9.18
N HIS A 100 19.39 -2.94 8.12
CA HIS A 100 20.74 -2.35 8.27
C HIS A 100 20.72 -0.96 8.90
N CYS A 101 19.68 -0.15 8.66
CA CYS A 101 19.49 1.11 9.38
C CYS A 101 19.33 0.89 10.89
N ASN A 102 18.52 -0.11 11.28
CA ASN A 102 18.35 -0.48 12.69
C ASN A 102 19.64 -1.04 13.33
N LEU A 103 20.53 -1.61 12.53
CA LEU A 103 21.87 -2.05 12.95
C LEU A 103 22.93 -0.94 12.87
N GLU A 104 22.51 0.31 12.62
CA GLU A 104 23.41 1.48 12.45
C GLU A 104 24.44 1.30 11.33
N ALA A 105 24.19 0.41 10.37
CA ALA A 105 25.06 0.07 9.25
C ALA A 105 24.69 0.89 7.99
N ALA A 106 25.09 2.14 7.93
CA ALA A 106 24.68 3.10 6.90
C ALA A 106 25.08 2.67 5.47
N GLU A 107 26.32 2.21 5.25
CA GLU A 107 26.78 1.79 3.91
C GLU A 107 26.03 0.54 3.38
N PRO A 108 25.87 -0.56 4.14
CA PRO A 108 25.02 -1.67 3.73
C PRO A 108 23.56 -1.27 3.46
N ALA A 109 22.99 -0.36 4.29
CA ALA A 109 21.65 0.15 4.06
C ALA A 109 21.55 0.89 2.73
N ARG A 110 22.51 1.76 2.44
CA ARG A 110 22.62 2.52 1.18
C ARG A 110 22.64 1.57 -0.02
N GLU A 111 23.54 0.57 0.00
CA GLU A 111 23.65 -0.41 -1.10
C GLU A 111 22.33 -1.14 -1.37
N CYS A 112 21.64 -1.53 -0.30
CA CYS A 112 20.34 -2.20 -0.40
C CYS A 112 19.27 -1.31 -1.01
N PHE A 113 19.14 -0.06 -0.55
CA PHE A 113 18.17 0.88 -1.11
C PHE A 113 18.50 1.27 -2.56
N GLU A 114 19.77 1.39 -2.93
CA GLU A 114 20.18 1.66 -4.31
C GLU A 114 19.79 0.49 -5.25
N LYS A 115 19.97 -0.77 -4.81
CA LYS A 115 19.54 -1.96 -5.55
C LYS A 115 18.02 -2.02 -5.70
N SER A 116 17.30 -1.75 -4.62
CA SER A 116 15.83 -1.67 -4.61
C SER A 116 15.34 -0.60 -5.59
N LEU A 117 15.89 0.60 -5.51
CA LEU A 117 15.53 1.73 -6.38
C LEU A 117 15.80 1.44 -7.85
N LYS A 118 16.93 0.79 -8.16
CA LYS A 118 17.25 0.37 -9.53
C LYS A 118 16.18 -0.58 -10.08
N LEU A 119 15.78 -1.58 -9.32
CA LEU A 119 14.73 -2.53 -9.72
C LEU A 119 13.38 -1.82 -9.94
N TYR A 120 12.97 -0.95 -9.04
CA TYR A 120 11.73 -0.19 -9.23
C TYR A 120 11.79 0.76 -10.43
N ARG A 121 12.92 1.37 -10.72
CA ARG A 121 13.11 2.16 -11.96
C ARG A 121 12.99 1.30 -13.21
N GLU A 122 13.54 0.09 -13.22
CA GLU A 122 13.41 -0.86 -14.33
C GLU A 122 11.95 -1.33 -14.52
N ILE A 123 11.24 -1.62 -13.43
CA ILE A 123 9.81 -1.99 -13.45
C ILE A 123 8.96 -0.84 -13.99
N ASN A 124 9.22 0.38 -13.52
CA ASN A 124 8.45 1.57 -13.89
C ASN A 124 8.85 2.18 -15.24
N ALA A 125 9.87 1.66 -15.92
CA ALA A 125 10.21 2.04 -17.29
C ALA A 125 9.15 1.61 -18.32
N CYS A 126 8.15 0.81 -17.92
CA CYS A 126 7.03 0.42 -18.75
C CYS A 126 6.02 1.56 -18.95
N PRO A 127 5.20 1.54 -20.05
CA PRO A 127 4.22 2.59 -20.33
C PRO A 127 3.16 2.81 -19.24
N VAL A 128 2.92 1.82 -18.40
CA VAL A 128 2.02 1.90 -17.23
C VAL A 128 2.85 1.58 -16.00
N PRO A 129 3.32 2.59 -15.27
CA PRO A 129 4.10 2.37 -14.04
C PRO A 129 3.20 1.80 -12.94
N LEU A 130 3.65 0.69 -12.32
CA LEU A 130 2.86 -0.12 -11.38
C LEU A 130 3.21 0.10 -9.90
N HIS A 131 4.42 0.59 -9.59
CA HIS A 131 4.96 0.67 -8.23
C HIS A 131 5.64 2.01 -7.95
N ILE A 132 4.99 3.11 -8.37
CA ILE A 132 5.54 4.47 -8.17
C ILE A 132 5.55 4.84 -6.70
N ASP A 133 4.52 4.46 -5.96
CA ASP A 133 4.37 4.64 -4.52
C ASP A 133 5.52 3.97 -3.76
N LYS A 134 5.78 2.69 -4.04
CA LYS A 134 6.90 1.95 -3.44
C LYS A 134 8.25 2.55 -3.80
N MET A 135 8.43 2.98 -5.06
CA MET A 135 9.64 3.68 -5.48
C MET A 135 9.85 4.98 -4.70
N ALA A 136 8.80 5.76 -4.46
CA ALA A 136 8.89 6.99 -3.69
C ALA A 136 9.28 6.73 -2.22
N VAL A 137 8.79 5.63 -1.63
CA VAL A 137 9.19 5.19 -0.29
C VAL A 137 10.69 4.85 -0.24
N VAL A 138 11.20 4.12 -1.23
CA VAL A 138 12.64 3.79 -1.29
C VAL A 138 13.49 5.04 -1.48
N LEU A 139 13.07 5.98 -2.35
CA LEU A 139 13.74 7.27 -2.53
C LEU A 139 13.83 8.05 -1.21
N LYS A 140 12.75 8.09 -0.42
CA LYS A 140 12.75 8.72 0.90
C LYS A 140 13.74 8.04 1.84
N LYS A 141 13.73 6.71 1.93
CA LYS A 141 14.61 5.95 2.83
C LYS A 141 16.08 6.12 2.47
N LEU A 142 16.42 6.05 1.18
CA LEU A 142 17.77 6.33 0.72
C LEU A 142 18.18 7.78 1.03
N GLY A 143 17.27 8.72 0.86
CA GLY A 143 17.48 10.11 1.22
C GLY A 143 17.78 10.29 2.71
N ILE A 144 17.12 9.55 3.60
CA ILE A 144 17.39 9.57 5.06
C ILE A 144 18.81 9.06 5.35
N VAL A 145 19.23 7.96 4.73
CA VAL A 145 20.59 7.45 4.89
C VAL A 145 21.62 8.47 4.44
N LEU A 146 21.43 9.11 3.29
CA LEU A 146 22.33 10.13 2.78
C LEU A 146 22.33 11.41 3.65
N TYR A 147 21.19 11.78 4.22
CA TYR A 147 21.10 12.87 5.18
C TYR A 147 21.95 12.60 6.44
N VAL A 148 21.86 11.38 6.98
CA VAL A 148 22.69 10.95 8.13
C VAL A 148 24.18 10.94 7.77
N CYS A 149 24.52 10.65 6.52
CA CYS A 149 25.90 10.74 6.00
C CYS A 149 26.33 12.18 5.63
N GLU A 150 25.52 13.19 5.93
CA GLU A 150 25.77 14.60 5.60
C GLU A 150 25.81 14.90 4.08
N GLU A 151 25.34 13.97 3.24
CA GLU A 151 25.21 14.16 1.78
C GLU A 151 23.92 14.92 1.43
N TYR A 152 23.72 16.12 2.00
CA TYR A 152 22.46 16.86 1.97
C TYR A 152 21.95 17.18 0.55
N ASP A 153 22.81 17.57 -0.38
CA ASP A 153 22.36 17.94 -1.74
C ASP A 153 21.82 16.72 -2.50
N THR A 154 22.42 15.54 -2.31
CA THR A 154 21.95 14.29 -2.87
C THR A 154 20.65 13.85 -2.21
N ALA A 155 20.55 13.96 -0.89
CA ALA A 155 19.32 13.66 -0.13
C ALA A 155 18.16 14.54 -0.60
N ILE A 156 18.37 15.86 -0.73
CA ILE A 156 17.37 16.80 -1.25
C ILE A 156 16.87 16.37 -2.64
N THR A 157 17.77 15.94 -3.52
CA THR A 157 17.42 15.52 -4.89
C THR A 157 16.48 14.31 -4.85
N LEU A 158 16.79 13.31 -4.03
CA LEU A 158 15.95 12.12 -3.87
C LEU A 158 14.60 12.44 -3.22
N TYR A 159 14.59 13.27 -2.20
CA TYR A 159 13.35 13.71 -1.56
C TYR A 159 12.45 14.50 -2.51
N LEU A 160 13.04 15.36 -3.37
CA LEU A 160 12.26 16.08 -4.38
C LEU A 160 11.68 15.12 -5.42
N GLU A 161 12.45 14.12 -5.89
CA GLU A 161 11.92 13.07 -6.79
C GLU A 161 10.76 12.33 -6.12
N ALA A 162 10.91 11.89 -4.87
CA ALA A 162 9.85 11.23 -4.12
C ALA A 162 8.61 12.12 -3.95
N TYR A 163 8.82 13.40 -3.61
CA TYR A 163 7.74 14.37 -3.46
C TYR A 163 6.95 14.57 -4.74
N GLU A 164 7.62 14.72 -5.88
CA GLU A 164 6.96 14.90 -7.18
C GLU A 164 6.12 13.68 -7.55
N LEU A 165 6.64 12.47 -7.33
CA LEU A 165 5.94 11.22 -7.59
C LEU A 165 4.68 11.09 -6.73
N LEU A 166 4.81 11.27 -5.42
CA LEU A 166 3.69 11.18 -4.47
C LEU A 166 2.66 12.29 -4.71
N ASN A 167 3.09 13.51 -5.01
CA ASN A 167 2.19 14.61 -5.33
C ASN A 167 1.41 14.36 -6.62
N ALA A 168 2.03 13.70 -7.62
CA ALA A 168 1.34 13.30 -8.84
C ALA A 168 0.28 12.22 -8.58
N ILE A 169 0.55 11.26 -7.67
CA ILE A 169 -0.44 10.27 -7.23
C ILE A 169 -1.56 10.97 -6.46
N TYR A 170 -1.20 11.78 -5.45
CA TYR A 170 -2.17 12.47 -4.60
C TYR A 170 -3.14 13.35 -5.40
N ARG A 171 -2.64 14.08 -6.41
CA ARG A 171 -3.49 14.92 -7.27
C ARG A 171 -4.50 14.11 -8.09
N LYS A 172 -4.20 12.86 -8.43
CA LYS A 172 -5.07 11.99 -9.23
C LYS A 172 -6.04 11.19 -8.39
N THR A 173 -5.60 10.69 -7.25
CA THR A 173 -6.33 9.68 -6.46
C THR A 173 -6.72 10.17 -5.07
N GLY A 174 -6.09 11.24 -4.56
CA GLY A 174 -6.21 11.66 -3.16
C GLY A 174 -5.45 10.78 -2.17
N GLU A 175 -4.69 9.79 -2.67
CA GLU A 175 -3.93 8.81 -1.87
C GLU A 175 -2.50 9.28 -1.61
N CYS A 176 -1.80 8.59 -0.70
CA CYS A 176 -0.40 8.87 -0.31
C CYS A 176 -0.19 10.26 0.33
N GLY A 177 -1.23 10.80 1.00
CA GLY A 177 -1.11 12.10 1.69
C GLY A 177 -0.12 12.06 2.85
N GLU A 178 -0.14 10.99 3.65
CA GLU A 178 0.76 10.81 4.79
C GLU A 178 2.23 10.69 4.33
N GLU A 179 2.49 9.89 3.30
CA GLU A 179 3.82 9.73 2.72
C GLU A 179 4.32 11.05 2.13
N LEU A 180 3.43 11.80 1.46
CA LEU A 180 3.73 13.12 0.92
C LEU A 180 4.11 14.11 2.03
N GLY A 181 3.36 14.11 3.13
CA GLY A 181 3.67 14.89 4.33
C GLY A 181 5.01 14.50 4.94
N SER A 182 5.26 13.20 5.09
CA SER A 182 6.51 12.68 5.62
C SER A 182 7.73 13.07 4.77
N VAL A 183 7.64 13.02 3.44
CA VAL A 183 8.71 13.47 2.53
C VAL A 183 8.88 14.98 2.62
N ALA A 184 7.78 15.74 2.74
CA ALA A 184 7.86 17.19 2.92
C ALA A 184 8.57 17.56 4.24
N LEU A 185 8.35 16.80 5.31
CA LEU A 185 9.08 16.97 6.57
C LEU A 185 10.58 16.78 6.38
N CYS A 186 11.01 15.68 5.77
CA CYS A 186 12.43 15.43 5.47
C CYS A 186 13.05 16.56 4.63
N LEU A 187 12.31 17.09 3.64
CA LEU A 187 12.76 18.24 2.86
C LEU A 187 12.89 19.50 3.70
N SER A 188 11.94 19.76 4.60
CA SER A 188 11.96 20.91 5.50
C SER A 188 13.20 20.89 6.38
N GLU A 189 13.44 19.78 7.06
CA GLU A 189 14.60 19.60 7.95
C GLU A 189 15.91 19.76 7.19
N THR A 190 16.07 19.07 6.05
CA THR A 190 17.29 19.14 5.25
C THR A 190 17.53 20.56 4.68
N PHE A 191 16.46 21.28 4.28
CA PHE A 191 16.59 22.67 3.86
C PHE A 191 16.93 23.62 5.02
N ALA A 192 16.46 23.35 6.23
CA ALA A 192 16.81 24.10 7.42
C ALA A 192 18.30 23.94 7.74
N ASP A 193 18.80 22.71 7.77
CA ASP A 193 20.23 22.41 8.04
C ASP A 193 21.16 22.98 6.97
N THR A 194 20.70 23.08 5.72
CA THR A 194 21.46 23.72 4.64
C THR A 194 21.26 25.23 4.56
N GLY A 195 20.63 25.88 5.55
CA GLY A 195 20.41 27.31 5.63
C GLY A 195 19.44 27.90 4.61
N LYS A 196 18.63 27.06 3.94
CA LYS A 196 17.65 27.48 2.91
C LYS A 196 16.28 27.73 3.55
N ALA A 197 16.20 28.67 4.51
CA ALA A 197 15.04 28.91 5.39
C ALA A 197 13.68 29.05 4.65
N ARG A 198 13.63 29.78 3.51
CA ARG A 198 12.39 29.95 2.74
C ARG A 198 11.86 28.61 2.19
N LYS A 199 12.75 27.72 1.73
CA LYS A 199 12.38 26.40 1.25
C LYS A 199 11.97 25.49 2.41
N ALA A 200 12.70 25.55 3.52
CA ALA A 200 12.36 24.83 4.74
C ALA A 200 10.93 25.15 5.18
N ARG A 201 10.58 26.43 5.31
CA ARG A 201 9.23 26.87 5.69
C ARG A 201 8.15 26.36 4.73
N LYS A 202 8.38 26.46 3.41
CA LYS A 202 7.42 25.97 2.41
C LYS A 202 7.10 24.49 2.61
N TYR A 203 8.10 23.65 2.82
CA TYR A 203 7.88 22.21 3.00
C TYR A 203 7.37 21.87 4.39
N TYR A 204 7.70 22.66 5.40
CA TYR A 204 7.08 22.58 6.73
C TYR A 204 5.55 22.77 6.68
N ASP A 205 5.09 23.82 6.00
CA ASP A 205 3.67 24.12 5.84
C ASP A 205 2.95 22.96 5.10
N ILE A 206 3.63 22.29 4.16
CA ILE A 206 3.09 21.11 3.49
C ILE A 206 3.04 19.92 4.45
N ALA A 207 4.08 19.65 5.23
CA ALA A 207 4.12 18.58 6.21
C ALA A 207 3.01 18.72 7.25
N LEU A 208 2.80 19.95 7.75
CA LEU A 208 1.71 20.29 8.65
C LEU A 208 0.33 20.02 8.03
N LYS A 209 0.12 20.46 6.80
CA LYS A 209 -1.13 20.25 6.06
C LYS A 209 -1.50 18.76 5.95
N PHE A 210 -0.54 17.88 5.84
CA PHE A 210 -0.73 16.44 5.70
C PHE A 210 -0.61 15.67 7.03
N GLY A 211 -0.53 16.38 8.18
CA GLY A 211 -0.50 15.79 9.50
C GLY A 211 0.78 15.02 9.83
N ALA A 212 1.88 15.31 9.11
CA ALA A 212 3.19 14.74 9.43
C ALA A 212 3.85 15.42 10.66
N ILE A 213 3.27 16.52 11.12
CA ILE A 213 3.65 17.27 12.32
C ILE A 213 2.34 17.58 13.06
N GLU A 214 2.29 17.39 14.37
CA GLU A 214 1.22 17.91 15.22
C GLU A 214 1.43 19.41 15.41
N GLU A 215 0.36 20.22 15.37
CA GLU A 215 0.45 21.63 15.75
C GLU A 215 0.72 21.68 17.26
N ASP A 216 1.95 21.98 17.66
CA ASP A 216 2.22 22.36 19.03
C ASP A 216 1.44 23.65 19.33
N GLU A 217 0.66 23.67 20.41
CA GLU A 217 -0.06 24.87 20.89
C GLU A 217 0.95 26.02 20.99
N GLU A 218 0.67 27.09 20.27
CA GLU A 218 1.47 28.28 20.01
C GLU A 218 2.32 28.71 21.22
N GLU A 219 3.63 28.59 21.13
CA GLU A 219 4.55 29.54 21.75
C GLU A 219 4.67 30.75 20.82
N ASP A 220 4.09 31.84 21.26
CA ASP A 220 4.01 33.15 20.65
C ASP A 220 5.41 33.72 20.36
N TYR A 221 5.96 33.45 19.15
CA TYR A 221 7.17 34.12 18.69
C TYR A 221 6.78 35.35 17.88
N ASN A 222 6.60 36.44 18.62
CA ASN A 222 6.64 37.80 18.07
C ASN A 222 7.98 38.02 17.39
N ASP A 223 8.00 38.04 16.09
CA ASP A 223 9.12 38.62 15.34
C ASP A 223 8.59 39.76 14.47
N ASP A 224 9.13 40.92 14.83
CA ASP A 224 8.87 42.23 14.23
C ASP A 224 9.54 42.37 12.85
N LYS A 225 8.71 42.85 11.91
CA LYS A 225 9.03 43.79 10.82
C LYS A 225 9.78 43.40 9.56
N ASP A 226 9.07 43.82 8.51
CA ASP A 226 9.51 44.49 7.28
C ASP A 226 9.96 43.67 6.08
N GLY A 227 9.16 43.79 5.02
CA GLY A 227 9.58 43.50 3.66
C GLY A 227 8.44 43.35 2.67
N GLU A 228 7.98 44.48 2.15
CA GLU A 228 7.09 44.52 0.96
C GLU A 228 7.67 43.68 -0.19
N CYS A 229 6.84 42.86 -0.82
CA CYS A 229 7.10 42.35 -2.16
C CYS A 229 5.82 42.03 -2.90
N GLU A 230 5.53 42.91 -3.84
CA GLU A 230 4.95 42.79 -5.16
C GLU A 230 3.96 41.64 -5.48
N GLU A 231 2.75 42.10 -5.80
CA GLU A 231 1.66 41.38 -6.43
C GLU A 231 2.05 40.86 -7.81
N SER A 232 1.85 39.57 -8.06
CA SER A 232 1.48 39.07 -9.38
C SER A 232 0.98 37.61 -9.29
N ASN A 233 -0.24 37.37 -9.78
CA ASN A 233 -0.94 36.12 -10.09
C ASN A 233 -2.12 35.71 -9.21
N GLU A 234 -3.13 36.57 -9.13
CA GLU A 234 -4.44 36.25 -8.51
C GLU A 234 -5.37 35.32 -9.34
N THR A 235 -5.02 34.90 -10.56
CA THR A 235 -5.97 34.18 -11.43
C THR A 235 -5.89 32.66 -11.36
N ASP A 236 -4.77 32.07 -10.99
CA ASP A 236 -4.64 30.61 -10.88
C ASP A 236 -4.97 30.06 -9.49
N GLU A 237 -4.75 30.83 -8.42
CA GLU A 237 -5.11 30.43 -7.06
C GLU A 237 -6.62 30.37 -6.83
N ALA A 238 -7.40 31.25 -7.45
CA ALA A 238 -8.87 31.25 -7.33
C ALA A 238 -9.51 30.00 -7.96
N ARG A 239 -8.99 29.51 -9.09
CA ARG A 239 -9.43 28.26 -9.70
C ARG A 239 -9.08 27.04 -8.85
N THR A 240 -7.88 26.99 -8.30
CA THR A 240 -7.41 25.89 -7.45
C THR A 240 -8.20 25.79 -6.14
N ILE A 241 -8.61 26.93 -5.56
CA ILE A 241 -9.44 26.99 -4.34
C ILE A 241 -10.88 26.51 -4.60
N GLU A 242 -11.45 26.85 -5.75
CA GLU A 242 -12.81 26.41 -6.11
C GLU A 242 -12.82 24.91 -6.47
N ASP A 243 -11.80 24.40 -7.16
CA ASP A 243 -11.62 22.99 -7.44
C ASP A 243 -11.39 22.17 -6.16
N ILE A 244 -10.63 22.70 -5.20
CA ILE A 244 -10.46 22.11 -3.86
C ILE A 244 -11.78 22.16 -3.06
N ARG A 245 -12.57 23.24 -3.19
CA ARG A 245 -13.88 23.37 -2.53
C ARG A 245 -14.91 22.40 -3.10
N ILE A 246 -14.92 22.20 -4.41
CA ILE A 246 -15.77 21.22 -5.10
C ILE A 246 -15.33 19.79 -4.76
N ALA A 247 -14.04 19.51 -4.75
CA ALA A 247 -13.49 18.24 -4.33
C ALA A 247 -13.79 17.94 -2.84
N LYS A 248 -13.64 18.92 -1.93
CA LYS A 248 -14.04 18.80 -0.53
C LYS A 248 -15.53 18.61 -0.33
N LYS A 249 -16.37 19.25 -1.15
CA LYS A 249 -17.84 19.10 -1.09
C LYS A 249 -18.29 17.71 -1.57
N ASN A 250 -17.54 17.09 -2.49
CA ASN A 250 -17.78 15.73 -2.96
C ASN A 250 -17.13 14.67 -2.06
N ALA A 251 -15.96 14.96 -1.48
CA ALA A 251 -15.26 14.06 -0.53
C ALA A 251 -15.96 13.95 0.84
N HIS A 252 -16.83 14.90 1.19
CA HIS A 252 -17.60 14.84 2.45
C HIS A 252 -18.81 13.90 2.41
N ARG A 253 -19.11 13.29 1.26
CA ARG A 253 -20.32 12.48 1.11
C ARG A 253 -20.10 10.99 1.43
N PHE A 254 -18.92 10.44 1.14
CA PHE A 254 -18.58 9.04 1.42
C PHE A 254 -17.12 8.93 1.86
N LYS A 255 -16.87 8.39 3.05
CA LYS A 255 -15.52 8.28 3.65
C LYS A 255 -14.96 6.88 3.64
N THR A 256 -15.80 5.86 3.57
CA THR A 256 -15.41 4.45 3.68
C THR A 256 -16.10 3.61 2.62
N ALA A 257 -15.55 2.43 2.31
CA ALA A 257 -16.19 1.46 1.43
C ALA A 257 -17.61 1.08 1.92
N SER A 258 -17.83 1.08 3.22
CA SER A 258 -19.15 0.83 3.84
C SER A 258 -20.15 1.93 3.51
N ASP A 259 -19.73 3.21 3.49
CA ASP A 259 -20.60 4.33 3.11
C ASP A 259 -21.04 4.22 1.65
N TYR A 260 -20.10 3.82 0.76
CA TYR A 260 -20.40 3.55 -0.66
C TYR A 260 -21.37 2.39 -0.83
N LEU A 261 -21.17 1.29 -0.08
CA LEU A 261 -22.09 0.14 -0.09
C LEU A 261 -23.51 0.54 0.33
N GLU A 262 -23.66 1.30 1.41
CA GLU A 262 -24.99 1.76 1.87
C GLU A 262 -25.63 2.70 0.87
N ALA A 263 -24.87 3.63 0.31
CA ALA A 263 -25.38 4.53 -0.74
C ALA A 263 -25.81 3.74 -1.97
N ALA A 264 -25.02 2.77 -2.42
CA ALA A 264 -25.34 1.92 -3.55
C ALA A 264 -26.66 1.13 -3.33
N LYS A 265 -26.86 0.56 -2.13
CA LYS A 265 -28.11 -0.09 -1.73
C LYS A 265 -29.29 0.88 -1.83
N CYS A 266 -29.15 2.11 -1.32
CA CYS A 266 -30.21 3.12 -1.42
C CYS A 266 -30.57 3.49 -2.87
N TYR A 267 -29.59 3.56 -3.78
CA TYR A 267 -29.87 3.82 -5.19
C TYR A 267 -30.48 2.60 -5.89
N THR A 268 -30.10 1.39 -5.50
CA THR A 268 -30.75 0.15 -5.96
C THR A 268 -32.23 0.13 -5.58
N ASP A 269 -32.56 0.46 -4.34
CA ASP A 269 -33.95 0.52 -3.84
C ASP A 269 -34.79 1.60 -4.53
N LYS A 270 -34.15 2.70 -4.96
CA LYS A 270 -34.79 3.78 -5.74
C LYS A 270 -34.92 3.46 -7.24
N GLY A 271 -34.35 2.35 -7.71
CA GLY A 271 -34.35 1.95 -9.11
C GLY A 271 -33.33 2.68 -9.98
N ASP A 272 -32.45 3.49 -9.42
CA ASP A 272 -31.33 4.14 -10.14
C ASP A 272 -30.13 3.18 -10.22
N LEU A 273 -30.30 2.16 -11.07
CA LEU A 273 -29.34 1.06 -11.18
C LEU A 273 -27.99 1.51 -11.75
N GLN A 274 -27.97 2.57 -12.57
CA GLN A 274 -26.72 3.08 -13.14
C GLN A 274 -25.84 3.70 -12.04
N LYS A 275 -26.43 4.53 -11.19
CA LYS A 275 -25.71 5.13 -10.06
C LYS A 275 -25.34 4.10 -9.00
N ALA A 276 -26.20 3.12 -8.76
CA ALA A 276 -25.90 2.01 -7.87
C ALA A 276 -24.65 1.22 -8.34
N LYS A 277 -24.55 0.90 -9.64
CA LYS A 277 -23.39 0.19 -10.22
C LYS A 277 -22.08 0.96 -10.03
N GLU A 278 -22.08 2.27 -10.32
CA GLU A 278 -20.90 3.12 -10.11
C GLU A 278 -20.42 3.04 -8.64
N LEU A 279 -21.34 3.19 -7.69
CA LEU A 279 -21.01 3.16 -6.26
C LEU A 279 -20.58 1.78 -5.77
N TYR A 280 -21.12 0.67 -6.31
CA TYR A 280 -20.64 -0.67 -5.99
C TYR A 280 -19.21 -0.90 -6.52
N ILE A 281 -18.89 -0.42 -7.72
CA ILE A 281 -17.54 -0.50 -8.28
C ILE A 281 -16.58 0.32 -7.43
N ASP A 282 -16.91 1.57 -7.10
CA ASP A 282 -16.08 2.42 -6.25
C ASP A 282 -15.82 1.76 -4.88
N ALA A 283 -16.84 1.14 -4.28
CA ALA A 283 -16.68 0.40 -3.02
C ALA A 283 -15.75 -0.81 -3.15
N ILE A 284 -15.86 -1.58 -4.26
CA ILE A 284 -14.98 -2.72 -4.54
C ILE A 284 -13.54 -2.25 -4.72
N ASP A 285 -13.32 -1.19 -5.49
CA ASP A 285 -12.00 -0.61 -5.74
C ASP A 285 -11.35 -0.12 -4.44
N ILE A 286 -12.13 0.53 -3.56
CA ILE A 286 -11.67 0.94 -2.24
C ILE A 286 -11.27 -0.29 -1.41
N CYS A 287 -12.13 -1.33 -1.37
CA CYS A 287 -11.80 -2.56 -0.64
C CYS A 287 -10.52 -3.22 -1.18
N GLU A 288 -10.32 -3.27 -2.50
CA GLU A 288 -9.12 -3.85 -3.11
C GLU A 288 -7.85 -3.10 -2.72
N LYS A 289 -7.91 -1.78 -2.66
CA LYS A 289 -6.81 -0.93 -2.21
C LYS A 289 -6.47 -1.17 -0.74
N TYR A 290 -7.48 -1.27 0.12
CA TYR A 290 -7.26 -1.58 1.55
C TYR A 290 -6.78 -3.01 1.79
N LEU A 291 -7.12 -3.98 0.92
CA LEU A 291 -6.63 -5.36 1.01
C LEU A 291 -5.12 -5.49 0.76
N VAL A 292 -4.51 -4.52 0.07
CA VAL A 292 -3.04 -4.42 -0.07
C VAL A 292 -2.37 -4.01 1.24
N GLY A 293 -3.11 -3.35 2.16
CA GLY A 293 -2.63 -2.88 3.46
C GLY A 293 -2.95 -3.78 4.67
N GLY A 294 -3.70 -4.87 4.47
CA GLY A 294 -4.05 -5.81 5.54
C GLY A 294 -5.51 -6.25 5.52
N PHE A 295 -5.75 -7.47 5.99
CA PHE A 295 -7.07 -8.05 6.12
C PHE A 295 -7.83 -7.44 7.29
N THR A 296 -9.00 -6.84 7.03
CA THR A 296 -10.02 -6.65 8.05
C THR A 296 -11.28 -7.42 7.65
N GLU A 297 -11.90 -8.09 8.60
CA GLU A 297 -13.16 -8.83 8.39
C GLU A 297 -14.22 -7.94 7.73
N ASP A 298 -14.30 -6.68 8.16
CA ASP A 298 -15.25 -5.70 7.63
C ASP A 298 -15.00 -5.37 6.15
N THR A 299 -13.75 -5.18 5.75
CA THR A 299 -13.39 -4.92 4.34
C THR A 299 -13.77 -6.09 3.43
N TYR A 300 -13.51 -7.33 3.88
CA TYR A 300 -13.92 -8.52 3.13
C TYR A 300 -15.44 -8.65 3.08
N ARG A 301 -16.15 -8.38 4.18
CA ARG A 301 -17.61 -8.38 4.22
C ARG A 301 -18.19 -7.37 3.23
N VAL A 302 -17.71 -6.14 3.25
CA VAL A 302 -18.16 -5.06 2.35
C VAL A 302 -17.88 -5.44 0.90
N LYS A 303 -16.70 -5.94 0.57
CA LYS A 303 -16.35 -6.38 -0.79
C LYS A 303 -17.29 -7.51 -1.27
N ALA A 304 -17.52 -8.52 -0.44
CA ALA A 304 -18.39 -9.64 -0.78
C ALA A 304 -19.86 -9.20 -1.04
N GLU A 305 -20.36 -8.29 -0.20
CA GLU A 305 -21.70 -7.71 -0.38
C GLU A 305 -21.79 -6.88 -1.67
N CYS A 306 -20.79 -6.05 -1.95
CA CYS A 306 -20.73 -5.25 -3.19
C CYS A 306 -20.70 -6.16 -4.42
N CYS A 307 -19.83 -7.17 -4.46
CA CYS A 307 -19.75 -8.12 -5.57
C CYS A 307 -21.08 -8.86 -5.79
N ARG A 308 -21.74 -9.31 -4.72
CA ARG A 308 -23.03 -9.98 -4.80
C ARG A 308 -24.12 -9.08 -5.37
N ASN A 309 -24.27 -7.87 -4.81
CA ASN A 309 -25.33 -6.93 -5.21
C ASN A 309 -25.10 -6.38 -6.61
N PHE A 310 -23.86 -6.09 -6.98
CA PHE A 310 -23.50 -5.72 -8.35
C PHE A 310 -23.82 -6.82 -9.36
N ALA A 311 -23.50 -8.08 -9.00
CA ALA A 311 -23.85 -9.25 -9.82
C ALA A 311 -25.34 -9.40 -10.02
N ASP A 312 -26.17 -9.12 -9.00
CA ASP A 312 -27.62 -9.15 -9.12
C ASP A 312 -28.10 -8.15 -10.20
N ILE A 313 -27.56 -6.92 -10.22
CA ILE A 313 -27.95 -5.88 -11.18
C ILE A 313 -27.54 -6.27 -12.61
N ILE A 314 -26.28 -6.63 -12.82
CA ILE A 314 -25.79 -6.93 -14.19
C ILE A 314 -26.38 -8.24 -14.74
N LYS A 315 -26.81 -9.15 -13.87
CA LYS A 315 -27.59 -10.32 -14.26
C LYS A 315 -28.94 -9.93 -14.84
N GLU A 316 -29.67 -9.01 -14.21
CA GLU A 316 -30.95 -8.49 -14.70
C GLU A 316 -30.81 -7.77 -16.05
N GLU A 317 -29.66 -7.16 -16.29
CA GLU A 317 -29.30 -6.54 -17.58
C GLU A 317 -28.90 -7.56 -18.66
N GLY A 318 -28.81 -8.85 -18.32
CA GLY A 318 -28.49 -9.94 -19.26
C GLY A 318 -26.99 -10.24 -19.40
N HIS A 319 -26.14 -9.60 -18.59
CA HIS A 319 -24.68 -9.82 -18.60
C HIS A 319 -24.27 -11.04 -17.76
N LEU A 320 -24.73 -12.23 -18.17
CA LEU A 320 -24.67 -13.44 -17.35
C LEU A 320 -23.25 -13.92 -17.01
N GLU A 321 -22.31 -13.83 -17.96
CA GLU A 321 -20.92 -14.24 -17.74
C GLU A 321 -20.23 -13.36 -16.70
N ASN A 322 -20.41 -12.03 -16.82
CA ASN A 322 -19.86 -11.08 -15.88
C ASN A 322 -20.48 -11.24 -14.48
N ALA A 323 -21.82 -11.43 -14.42
CA ALA A 323 -22.52 -11.67 -13.16
C ALA A 323 -21.98 -12.93 -12.46
N MET A 324 -21.73 -14.00 -13.21
CA MET A 324 -21.14 -15.24 -12.67
C MET A 324 -19.76 -14.99 -12.06
N ALA A 325 -18.90 -14.19 -12.70
CA ALA A 325 -17.57 -13.89 -12.17
C ALA A 325 -17.65 -13.16 -10.81
N PHE A 326 -18.53 -12.16 -10.69
CA PHE A 326 -18.73 -11.44 -9.41
C PHE A 326 -19.38 -12.33 -8.33
N TYR A 327 -20.30 -13.22 -8.67
CA TYR A 327 -20.82 -14.20 -7.70
C TYR A 327 -19.74 -15.18 -7.25
N GLN A 328 -18.85 -15.62 -8.13
CA GLN A 328 -17.73 -16.49 -7.75
C GLN A 328 -16.74 -15.78 -6.81
N GLU A 329 -16.47 -14.50 -7.05
CA GLU A 329 -15.64 -13.71 -6.13
C GLU A 329 -16.32 -13.52 -4.77
N ALA A 330 -17.61 -13.17 -4.73
CA ALA A 330 -18.38 -13.11 -3.50
C ALA A 330 -18.37 -14.46 -2.75
N LEU A 331 -18.57 -15.58 -3.48
CA LEU A 331 -18.50 -16.92 -2.92
C LEU A 331 -17.15 -17.23 -2.29
N ARG A 332 -16.05 -16.87 -2.99
CA ARG A 332 -14.70 -17.06 -2.50
C ARG A 332 -14.49 -16.31 -1.18
N ILE A 333 -14.94 -15.07 -1.12
CA ILE A 333 -14.79 -14.22 0.06
C ILE A 333 -15.65 -14.74 1.22
N TYR A 334 -16.92 -15.09 1.00
CA TYR A 334 -17.77 -15.64 2.08
C TYR A 334 -17.28 -16.97 2.61
N LYS A 335 -16.61 -17.81 1.80
CA LYS A 335 -15.95 -19.03 2.30
C LYS A 335 -14.81 -18.70 3.26
N ILE A 336 -14.07 -17.62 3.00
CA ILE A 336 -13.05 -17.13 3.92
C ILE A 336 -13.73 -16.62 5.19
N LEU A 337 -14.71 -15.72 5.09
CA LEU A 337 -15.40 -15.13 6.22
C LEU A 337 -16.08 -16.17 7.12
N LYS A 338 -16.70 -17.21 6.54
CA LYS A 338 -17.29 -18.30 7.30
C LYS A 338 -16.29 -19.04 8.19
N PHE A 339 -15.03 -19.10 7.80
CA PHE A 339 -13.98 -19.68 8.64
C PHE A 339 -13.73 -18.86 9.92
N TYR A 340 -14.07 -17.57 9.90
CA TYR A 340 -13.90 -16.66 11.04
C TYR A 340 -15.17 -16.56 11.90
N SER A 341 -16.34 -16.49 11.29
CA SER A 341 -17.61 -16.44 11.98
C SER A 341 -18.67 -17.30 11.27
N PRO A 342 -19.43 -18.12 12.04
CA PRO A 342 -20.59 -18.86 11.52
C PRO A 342 -21.69 -17.96 10.95
N ASP A 343 -21.72 -16.67 11.30
CA ASP A 343 -22.73 -15.70 10.88
C ASP A 343 -22.77 -15.52 9.36
N TYR A 344 -21.66 -15.82 8.67
CA TYR A 344 -21.57 -15.74 7.20
C TYR A 344 -22.12 -16.97 6.46
N GLU A 345 -22.58 -18.01 7.17
CA GLU A 345 -23.12 -19.23 6.53
C GLU A 345 -24.38 -18.96 5.71
N GLN A 346 -25.23 -18.07 6.20
CA GLN A 346 -26.45 -17.68 5.48
C GLN A 346 -26.11 -16.91 4.19
N ALA A 347 -25.19 -15.96 4.26
CA ALA A 347 -24.74 -15.18 3.09
C ALA A 347 -24.06 -16.09 2.05
N LEU A 348 -23.23 -17.04 2.49
CA LEU A 348 -22.60 -18.04 1.65
C LEU A 348 -23.64 -18.89 0.91
N SER A 349 -24.61 -19.46 1.64
CA SER A 349 -25.68 -20.28 1.08
C SER A 349 -26.54 -19.52 0.07
N GLU A 350 -26.75 -18.23 0.31
CA GLU A 350 -27.50 -17.36 -0.59
C GLU A 350 -26.78 -17.15 -1.93
N VAL A 351 -25.45 -16.92 -1.90
CA VAL A 351 -24.65 -16.80 -3.12
C VAL A 351 -24.56 -18.13 -3.87
N GLU A 352 -24.40 -19.27 -3.16
CA GLU A 352 -24.43 -20.59 -3.78
C GLU A 352 -25.75 -20.87 -4.49
N ARG A 353 -26.87 -20.46 -3.91
CA ARG A 353 -28.19 -20.58 -4.53
C ARG A 353 -28.29 -19.74 -5.81
N ARG A 354 -27.76 -18.50 -5.80
CA ARG A 354 -27.73 -17.63 -6.99
C ARG A 354 -26.90 -18.24 -8.12
N ILE A 355 -25.75 -18.82 -7.81
CA ILE A 355 -24.89 -19.49 -8.80
C ILE A 355 -25.59 -20.71 -9.42
N LYS A 356 -26.32 -21.52 -8.64
CA LYS A 356 -27.05 -22.69 -9.13
C LYS A 356 -28.16 -22.37 -10.16
N ILE A 357 -28.61 -21.12 -10.24
CA ILE A 357 -29.60 -20.71 -11.24
C ILE A 357 -28.96 -20.57 -12.63
N PHE A 358 -27.63 -20.47 -12.73
CA PHE A 358 -26.89 -20.37 -13.99
C PHE A 358 -26.45 -21.74 -14.55
N THR A 359 -26.50 -22.79 -13.74
CA THR A 359 -26.19 -24.17 -14.12
C THR A 359 -27.47 -24.96 -14.38
#